data_27dc20d91ef7fec658c5ac4b47467685
#
_entry.id   27dc20d91ef7fec658c5ac4b47467685
#
_cell.length_a   1.000
_cell.length_b   1.000
_cell.length_c   1.000
_cell.angle_alpha   90.00
_cell.angle_beta   90.00
_cell.angle_gamma   90.00
#
_symmetry.space_group_name_H-M   'P 1'
#
loop_
_entity.id
_entity.type
_entity.pdbx_description
1 polymer ?
#
loop_
_entity_poly.entity_id
_entity_poly.type
_entity_poly.pdbx_seq_one_letter_code
_entity_poly.pdbx_strand_id
1 'polypeptide(L)'
;MPRRASRQPKIRPPAPDALNAPWRLFLAVPLPEEVRQLAGELIADFAAEGWPVRWVQPETAHLTLHFLGETARERAELLRLALPGVIAAHARFDLRTAALGVFPNFRHPRVLWLGLHGPVHRLGSLEQDAGHAARSLGFAGTDEPYHPHITLGRVRNDNGELVRLRDLPEAVKARFVDAPTGASIAPSPLPVPVDEVLLMRSHLGKGGTRHETIAAFPLGGAPK
;
A
#
# COMPACT_ATOMS: atom_id res chain seq x y z
N MET A 1 -17.81 -11.27 -54.45
CA MET A 1 -17.53 -10.53 -53.19
C MET A 1 -16.35 -11.19 -52.48
N PRO A 2 -15.14 -10.60 -52.46
CA PRO A 2 -13.99 -11.21 -51.77
C PRO A 2 -14.09 -10.99 -50.28
N ARG A 3 -13.89 -12.06 -49.47
CA ARG A 3 -13.86 -12.06 -48.01
C ARG A 3 -12.64 -11.27 -47.51
N ARG A 4 -12.87 -10.26 -46.65
CA ARG A 4 -11.82 -9.53 -45.94
C ARG A 4 -11.11 -10.49 -45.01
N ALA A 5 -9.80 -10.72 -45.23
CA ALA A 5 -8.95 -11.44 -44.32
C ALA A 5 -8.80 -10.65 -43.00
N SER A 6 -9.12 -11.28 -41.87
CA SER A 6 -8.91 -10.75 -40.53
C SER A 6 -7.41 -10.63 -40.27
N ARG A 7 -6.92 -9.39 -40.12
CA ARG A 7 -5.56 -9.13 -39.64
C ARG A 7 -5.45 -9.55 -38.17
N GLN A 8 -4.71 -10.60 -37.90
CA GLN A 8 -4.29 -10.94 -36.54
C GLN A 8 -3.45 -9.78 -35.97
N PRO A 9 -3.64 -9.40 -34.66
CA PRO A 9 -2.83 -8.37 -34.07
C PRO A 9 -1.38 -8.88 -33.98
N LYS A 10 -0.45 -8.13 -34.56
CA LYS A 10 0.99 -8.39 -34.42
C LYS A 10 1.38 -8.13 -32.96
N ILE A 11 1.64 -9.17 -32.21
CA ILE A 11 2.28 -9.09 -30.89
C ILE A 11 3.69 -8.55 -31.15
N ARG A 12 3.90 -7.28 -30.80
CA ARG A 12 5.21 -6.65 -30.87
C ARG A 12 6.05 -7.22 -29.71
N PRO A 13 7.22 -7.85 -29.95
CA PRO A 13 8.09 -8.28 -28.87
C PRO A 13 8.44 -7.08 -27.98
N PRO A 14 8.55 -7.26 -26.64
CA PRO A 14 8.95 -6.17 -25.75
C PRO A 14 10.32 -5.65 -26.18
N ALA A 15 10.50 -4.33 -26.09
CA ALA A 15 11.77 -3.70 -26.39
C ALA A 15 12.88 -4.33 -25.51
N PRO A 16 14.09 -4.56 -26.00
CA PRO A 16 15.18 -5.20 -25.26
C PRO A 16 15.50 -4.50 -23.93
N ASP A 17 15.27 -3.20 -23.81
CA ASP A 17 15.40 -2.44 -22.55
C ASP A 17 14.38 -2.79 -21.47
N ALA A 18 13.24 -3.38 -21.83
CA ALA A 18 12.22 -3.79 -20.85
C ALA A 18 12.66 -4.98 -19.98
N LEU A 19 13.62 -5.78 -20.44
CA LEU A 19 14.17 -6.91 -19.69
C LEU A 19 15.14 -6.46 -18.59
N ASN A 20 15.80 -5.31 -18.77
CA ASN A 20 16.77 -4.73 -17.85
C ASN A 20 16.21 -3.55 -17.03
N ALA A 21 14.94 -3.19 -17.22
CA ALA A 21 14.32 -2.12 -16.46
C ALA A 21 14.33 -2.46 -14.96
N PRO A 22 14.72 -1.51 -14.09
CA PRO A 22 14.75 -1.74 -12.65
C PRO A 22 13.35 -2.07 -12.12
N TRP A 23 13.29 -2.95 -11.15
CA TRP A 23 12.07 -3.32 -10.47
C TRP A 23 11.82 -2.38 -9.30
N ARG A 24 10.62 -1.87 -9.21
CA ARG A 24 10.19 -1.11 -8.03
C ARG A 24 9.61 -2.09 -7.02
N LEU A 25 10.40 -2.35 -5.96
CA LEU A 25 10.08 -3.35 -4.95
C LEU A 25 9.65 -2.72 -3.62
N PHE A 26 8.82 -3.45 -2.89
CA PHE A 26 8.41 -3.13 -1.53
C PHE A 26 7.99 -4.41 -0.80
N LEU A 27 8.00 -4.35 0.53
CA LEU A 27 7.43 -5.38 1.39
C LEU A 27 6.05 -4.92 1.86
N ALA A 28 5.10 -5.84 1.92
CA ALA A 28 3.73 -5.56 2.33
C ALA A 28 3.11 -6.72 3.11
N VAL A 29 2.17 -6.41 3.98
CA VAL A 29 1.23 -7.38 4.56
C VAL A 29 -0.02 -7.40 3.68
N PRO A 30 -0.49 -8.57 3.22
CA PRO A 30 -1.73 -8.68 2.46
C PRO A 30 -2.93 -8.32 3.33
N LEU A 31 -4.00 -7.80 2.72
CA LEU A 31 -5.23 -7.47 3.41
C LEU A 31 -6.29 -8.55 3.17
N PRO A 32 -7.10 -8.90 4.19
CA PRO A 32 -8.32 -9.67 4.02
C PRO A 32 -9.28 -9.04 3.02
N GLU A 33 -10.14 -9.85 2.41
CA GLU A 33 -11.12 -9.37 1.43
C GLU A 33 -12.06 -8.33 2.04
N GLU A 34 -12.52 -8.54 3.27
CA GLU A 34 -13.42 -7.63 3.98
C GLU A 34 -12.79 -6.25 4.19
N VAL A 35 -11.48 -6.20 4.42
CA VAL A 35 -10.75 -4.93 4.56
C VAL A 35 -10.58 -4.24 3.20
N ARG A 36 -10.38 -5.00 2.12
CA ARG A 36 -10.36 -4.43 0.76
C ARG A 36 -11.73 -3.89 0.34
N GLN A 37 -12.80 -4.60 0.69
CA GLN A 37 -14.18 -4.14 0.46
C GLN A 37 -14.45 -2.85 1.23
N LEU A 38 -14.13 -2.80 2.53
CA LEU A 38 -14.22 -1.56 3.33
C LEU A 38 -13.45 -0.40 2.69
N ALA A 39 -12.22 -0.65 2.24
CA ALA A 39 -11.42 0.37 1.53
C ALA A 39 -12.12 0.84 0.25
N GLY A 40 -12.74 -0.07 -0.51
CA GLY A 40 -13.51 0.23 -1.72
C GLY A 40 -14.74 1.08 -1.43
N GLU A 41 -15.51 0.78 -0.39
CA GLU A 41 -16.67 1.55 0.06
C GLU A 41 -16.26 2.98 0.46
N LEU A 42 -15.20 3.11 1.28
CA LEU A 42 -14.67 4.41 1.68
C LEU A 42 -14.19 5.23 0.48
N ILE A 43 -13.51 4.59 -0.47
CA ILE A 43 -13.04 5.23 -1.71
C ILE A 43 -14.25 5.69 -2.55
N ALA A 44 -15.28 4.87 -2.70
CA ALA A 44 -16.47 5.23 -3.47
C ALA A 44 -17.19 6.43 -2.86
N ASP A 45 -17.37 6.44 -1.53
CA ASP A 45 -17.96 7.56 -0.79
C ASP A 45 -17.21 8.88 -1.01
N PHE A 46 -15.86 8.84 -0.89
CA PHE A 46 -15.05 10.04 -1.08
C PHE A 46 -14.92 10.46 -2.55
N ALA A 47 -14.93 9.50 -3.48
CA ALA A 47 -14.89 9.79 -4.91
C ALA A 47 -16.18 10.47 -5.38
N ALA A 48 -17.33 10.15 -4.78
CA ALA A 48 -18.60 10.81 -5.05
C ALA A 48 -18.61 12.30 -4.71
N GLU A 49 -17.75 12.73 -3.76
CA GLU A 49 -17.54 14.13 -3.40
C GLU A 49 -16.72 14.93 -4.45
N GLY A 50 -16.23 14.27 -5.50
CA GLY A 50 -15.52 14.90 -6.62
C GLY A 50 -14.10 15.39 -6.31
N TRP A 51 -13.43 14.83 -5.29
CA TRP A 51 -12.10 15.28 -4.90
C TRP A 51 -11.03 14.96 -5.96
N PRO A 52 -10.04 15.85 -6.16
CA PRO A 52 -8.93 15.62 -7.07
C PRO A 52 -7.93 14.62 -6.45
N VAL A 53 -8.38 13.40 -6.23
CA VAL A 53 -7.60 12.31 -5.66
C VAL A 53 -7.41 11.22 -6.70
N ARG A 54 -6.19 10.69 -6.78
CA ARG A 54 -5.93 9.42 -7.44
C ARG A 54 -6.22 8.32 -6.44
N TRP A 55 -7.35 7.68 -6.58
CA TRP A 55 -7.77 6.59 -5.72
C TRP A 55 -6.97 5.32 -5.99
N VAL A 56 -6.75 4.54 -4.95
CA VAL A 56 -6.19 3.19 -5.05
C VAL A 56 -7.30 2.25 -5.55
N GLN A 57 -6.94 1.30 -6.39
CA GLN A 57 -7.86 0.22 -6.75
C GLN A 57 -7.97 -0.73 -5.54
N PRO A 58 -9.18 -1.03 -5.01
CA PRO A 58 -9.34 -1.83 -3.80
C PRO A 58 -8.61 -3.17 -3.83
N GLU A 59 -8.53 -3.80 -5.01
CA GLU A 59 -7.84 -5.08 -5.23
C GLU A 59 -6.32 -4.96 -5.04
N THR A 60 -5.78 -3.74 -5.18
CA THR A 60 -4.36 -3.46 -5.00
C THR A 60 -4.03 -2.86 -3.64
N ALA A 61 -5.05 -2.65 -2.79
CA ALA A 61 -4.84 -2.13 -1.44
C ALA A 61 -4.01 -3.13 -0.61
N HIS A 62 -3.06 -2.59 0.14
CA HIS A 62 -2.15 -3.37 0.97
C HIS A 62 -1.66 -2.53 2.16
N LEU A 63 -1.14 -3.18 3.18
CA LEU A 63 -0.41 -2.53 4.24
C LEU A 63 1.09 -2.57 3.88
N THR A 64 1.63 -1.43 3.42
CA THR A 64 3.07 -1.35 3.14
C THR A 64 3.86 -1.52 4.43
N LEU A 65 4.83 -2.43 4.41
CA LEU A 65 5.78 -2.62 5.51
C LEU A 65 7.05 -1.81 5.25
N HIS A 66 7.72 -2.01 4.11
CA HIS A 66 8.99 -1.34 3.80
C HIS A 66 9.15 -1.09 2.30
N PHE A 67 9.56 0.11 1.90
CA PHE A 67 9.90 0.41 0.52
C PHE A 67 11.37 0.08 0.23
N LEU A 68 11.61 -0.68 -0.84
CA LEU A 68 12.94 -1.10 -1.28
C LEU A 68 13.48 -0.26 -2.46
N GLY A 69 12.59 0.55 -3.05
CA GLY A 69 12.92 1.42 -4.18
C GLY A 69 13.09 0.67 -5.50
N GLU A 70 13.77 1.33 -6.43
CA GLU A 70 14.12 0.75 -7.73
C GLU A 70 15.40 -0.07 -7.60
N THR A 71 15.36 -1.31 -8.07
CA THR A 71 16.48 -2.25 -7.93
C THR A 71 16.64 -3.14 -9.17
N ALA A 72 17.83 -3.60 -9.43
CA ALA A 72 18.08 -4.59 -10.47
C ALA A 72 17.38 -5.91 -10.09
N ARG A 73 16.87 -6.62 -11.10
CA ARG A 73 16.11 -7.88 -10.92
C ARG A 73 16.88 -8.90 -10.10
N GLU A 74 18.17 -9.04 -10.34
CA GLU A 74 19.06 -10.01 -9.71
C GLU A 74 19.14 -9.79 -8.20
N ARG A 75 18.96 -8.56 -7.74
CA ARG A 75 18.98 -8.23 -6.30
C ARG A 75 17.74 -8.69 -5.57
N ALA A 76 16.61 -8.89 -6.28
CA ALA A 76 15.40 -9.44 -5.67
C ALA A 76 15.65 -10.86 -5.11
N GLU A 77 16.53 -11.63 -5.75
CA GLU A 77 16.90 -12.98 -5.27
C GLU A 77 17.66 -12.93 -3.94
N LEU A 78 18.47 -11.89 -3.69
CA LEU A 78 19.15 -11.71 -2.40
C LEU A 78 18.12 -11.54 -1.26
N LEU A 79 17.03 -10.80 -1.51
CA LEU A 79 15.94 -10.64 -0.53
C LEU A 79 15.20 -11.98 -0.29
N ARG A 80 14.96 -12.76 -1.34
CA ARG A 80 14.31 -14.07 -1.21
C ARG A 80 15.11 -15.04 -0.34
N LEU A 81 16.43 -14.89 -0.30
CA LEU A 81 17.31 -15.73 0.53
C LEU A 81 17.44 -15.19 1.96
N ALA A 82 17.48 -13.87 2.13
CA ALA A 82 17.78 -13.26 3.42
C ALA A 82 16.54 -13.08 4.31
N LEU A 83 15.37 -12.76 3.74
CA LEU A 83 14.18 -12.42 4.50
C LEU A 83 13.47 -13.59 5.22
N PRO A 84 13.48 -14.85 4.72
CA PRO A 84 12.71 -15.92 5.36
C PRO A 84 13.01 -16.10 6.85
N GLY A 85 14.31 -16.14 7.23
CA GLY A 85 14.72 -16.29 8.62
C GLY A 85 14.36 -15.10 9.49
N VAL A 86 14.48 -13.89 8.95
CA VAL A 86 14.13 -12.64 9.65
C VAL A 86 12.63 -12.58 9.91
N ILE A 87 11.81 -12.82 8.90
CA ILE A 87 10.35 -12.77 9.04
C ILE A 87 9.82 -13.89 9.95
N ALA A 88 10.34 -15.11 9.81
CA ALA A 88 9.95 -16.25 10.63
C ALA A 88 10.33 -16.12 12.12
N ALA A 89 11.24 -15.21 12.47
CA ALA A 89 11.57 -14.91 13.87
C ALA A 89 10.42 -14.14 14.58
N HIS A 90 9.50 -13.53 13.85
CA HIS A 90 8.35 -12.81 14.39
C HIS A 90 7.14 -13.76 14.47
N ALA A 91 6.51 -13.83 15.66
CA ALA A 91 5.26 -14.57 15.83
C ALA A 91 4.09 -13.80 15.19
N ARG A 92 3.12 -14.52 14.64
CA ARG A 92 1.87 -13.98 14.08
C ARG A 92 1.10 -13.13 15.09
N PHE A 93 0.37 -12.15 14.61
CA PHE A 93 -0.47 -11.27 15.45
C PHE A 93 -1.57 -10.62 14.62
N ASP A 94 -2.58 -10.10 15.32
CA ASP A 94 -3.71 -9.41 14.69
C ASP A 94 -3.65 -7.93 14.97
N LEU A 95 -3.87 -7.13 13.92
CA LEU A 95 -4.23 -5.73 13.99
C LEU A 95 -5.73 -5.59 13.69
N ARG A 96 -6.24 -4.39 13.82
CA ARG A 96 -7.58 -4.03 13.40
C ARG A 96 -7.56 -2.71 12.65
N THR A 97 -8.49 -2.52 11.71
CA THR A 97 -8.70 -1.21 11.09
C THR A 97 -9.13 -0.19 12.14
N ALA A 98 -8.74 1.06 11.92
CA ALA A 98 -9.02 2.17 12.81
C ALA A 98 -9.60 3.36 12.05
N ALA A 99 -9.50 4.55 12.62
CA ALA A 99 -10.01 5.76 12.03
C ALA A 99 -9.24 6.18 10.76
N LEU A 100 -9.83 7.07 9.98
CA LEU A 100 -9.24 7.67 8.80
C LEU A 100 -8.27 8.78 9.16
N GLY A 101 -7.28 9.00 8.31
CA GLY A 101 -6.34 10.08 8.48
C GLY A 101 -5.73 10.56 7.16
N VAL A 102 -4.86 11.57 7.28
CA VAL A 102 -4.16 12.16 6.15
C VAL A 102 -2.69 12.41 6.49
N PHE A 103 -1.83 12.36 5.46
CA PHE A 103 -0.44 12.81 5.56
C PHE A 103 -0.20 14.00 4.64
N PRO A 104 0.70 14.95 5.00
CA PRO A 104 1.31 15.08 6.34
C PRO A 104 0.34 15.64 7.38
N ASN A 105 -0.69 16.40 6.99
CA ASN A 105 -1.69 17.00 7.86
C ASN A 105 -2.90 17.49 7.06
N PHE A 106 -3.98 17.92 7.76
CA PHE A 106 -5.22 18.39 7.15
C PHE A 106 -5.11 19.73 6.42
N ARG A 107 -4.06 20.50 6.65
CA ARG A 107 -3.84 21.78 5.92
C ARG A 107 -3.28 21.56 4.53
N HIS A 108 -2.46 20.50 4.37
CA HIS A 108 -1.77 20.14 3.15
C HIS A 108 -1.85 18.63 2.89
N PRO A 109 -3.06 18.08 2.72
CA PRO A 109 -3.23 16.64 2.55
C PRO A 109 -2.60 16.17 1.24
N ARG A 110 -1.82 15.09 1.32
CA ARG A 110 -1.21 14.43 0.15
C ARG A 110 -1.62 12.98 0.03
N VAL A 111 -1.89 12.32 1.17
CA VAL A 111 -2.28 10.91 1.21
C VAL A 111 -3.45 10.76 2.17
N LEU A 112 -4.53 10.14 1.69
CA LEU A 112 -5.65 9.70 2.51
C LEU A 112 -5.44 8.23 2.85
N TRP A 113 -5.67 7.86 4.11
CA TRP A 113 -5.40 6.53 4.59
C TRP A 113 -6.40 6.05 5.65
N LEU A 114 -6.53 4.72 5.75
CA LEU A 114 -7.22 4.00 6.81
C LEU A 114 -6.17 3.54 7.82
N GLY A 115 -6.37 3.88 9.09
CA GLY A 115 -5.46 3.58 10.19
C GLY A 115 -5.57 2.13 10.67
N LEU A 116 -4.66 1.81 11.58
CA LEU A 116 -4.59 0.51 12.23
C LEU A 116 -4.38 0.71 13.73
N HIS A 117 -4.93 -0.19 14.53
CA HIS A 117 -4.70 -0.25 15.96
C HIS A 117 -4.45 -1.69 16.41
N GLY A 118 -4.03 -1.85 17.67
CA GLY A 118 -3.62 -3.11 18.27
C GLY A 118 -2.11 -3.12 18.52
N PRO A 119 -1.43 -4.26 18.42
CA PRO A 119 0.00 -4.37 18.71
C PRO A 119 0.86 -3.78 17.57
N VAL A 120 0.64 -2.50 17.19
CA VAL A 120 1.36 -1.81 16.09
C VAL A 120 2.88 -1.76 16.35
N HIS A 121 3.32 -1.82 17.61
CA HIS A 121 4.74 -1.91 17.94
C HIS A 121 5.39 -3.18 17.39
N ARG A 122 4.65 -4.31 17.33
CA ARG A 122 5.14 -5.57 16.73
C ARG A 122 5.33 -5.42 15.21
N LEU A 123 4.42 -4.71 14.56
CA LEU A 123 4.57 -4.38 13.15
C LEU A 123 5.79 -3.47 12.91
N GLY A 124 6.02 -2.50 13.81
CA GLY A 124 7.21 -1.64 13.77
C GLY A 124 8.51 -2.44 13.95
N SER A 125 8.55 -3.42 14.87
CA SER A 125 9.72 -4.30 15.02
C SER A 125 9.95 -5.15 13.76
N LEU A 126 8.89 -5.71 13.18
CA LEU A 126 8.96 -6.47 11.94
C LEU A 126 9.50 -5.62 10.77
N GLU A 127 9.02 -4.37 10.65
CA GLU A 127 9.51 -3.40 9.66
C GLU A 127 11.00 -3.12 9.86
N GLN A 128 11.40 -2.83 11.10
CA GLN A 128 12.77 -2.48 11.44
C GLN A 128 13.74 -3.62 11.09
N ASP A 129 13.41 -4.87 11.45
CA ASP A 129 14.26 -6.03 11.20
C ASP A 129 14.33 -6.37 9.71
N ALA A 130 13.20 -6.34 8.99
CA ALA A 130 13.15 -6.53 7.55
C ALA A 130 13.90 -5.43 6.81
N GLY A 131 13.73 -4.16 7.22
CA GLY A 131 14.44 -3.01 6.68
C GLY A 131 15.95 -3.08 6.97
N HIS A 132 16.36 -3.52 8.15
CA HIS A 132 17.77 -3.74 8.47
C HIS A 132 18.39 -4.81 7.57
N ALA A 133 17.73 -5.95 7.40
CA ALA A 133 18.17 -7.00 6.49
C ALA A 133 18.29 -6.50 5.04
N ALA A 134 17.33 -5.71 4.57
CA ALA A 134 17.39 -5.12 3.24
C ALA A 134 18.57 -4.13 3.10
N ARG A 135 18.78 -3.25 4.08
CA ARG A 135 19.91 -2.30 4.08
C ARG A 135 21.27 -2.99 4.10
N SER A 136 21.42 -4.09 4.85
CA SER A 136 22.67 -4.87 4.86
C SER A 136 23.01 -5.48 3.48
N LEU A 137 21.99 -5.67 2.64
CA LEU A 137 22.15 -6.05 1.23
C LEU A 137 22.31 -4.85 0.29
N GLY A 138 22.40 -3.61 0.82
CA GLY A 138 22.57 -2.38 0.06
C GLY A 138 21.29 -1.88 -0.63
N PHE A 139 20.10 -2.25 -0.15
CA PHE A 139 18.87 -1.60 -0.58
C PHE A 139 18.73 -0.24 0.09
N ALA A 140 18.07 0.69 -0.61
CA ALA A 140 17.73 1.98 -0.02
C ALA A 140 16.83 1.79 1.20
N GLY A 141 17.07 2.57 2.24
CA GLY A 141 16.19 2.71 3.38
C GLY A 141 15.47 4.06 3.35
N THR A 142 14.53 4.24 4.26
CA THR A 142 13.97 5.55 4.60
C THR A 142 14.36 5.88 6.03
N ASP A 143 14.71 7.14 6.26
CA ASP A 143 14.96 7.67 7.61
C ASP A 143 13.67 8.20 8.26
N GLU A 144 12.55 8.17 7.52
CA GLU A 144 11.25 8.59 8.03
C GLU A 144 10.68 7.56 9.01
N PRO A 145 10.06 8.01 10.11
CA PRO A 145 9.38 7.12 11.04
C PRO A 145 8.32 6.27 10.33
N TYR A 146 8.27 5.00 10.66
CA TYR A 146 7.27 4.10 10.13
C TYR A 146 5.88 4.39 10.73
N HIS A 147 4.94 4.75 9.88
CA HIS A 147 3.53 4.98 10.24
C HIS A 147 2.65 3.96 9.53
N PRO A 148 2.21 2.88 10.21
CA PRO A 148 1.37 1.84 9.60
C PRO A 148 0.04 2.41 9.12
N HIS A 149 -0.27 2.22 7.83
CA HIS A 149 -1.51 2.70 7.24
C HIS A 149 -1.87 1.95 5.96
N ILE A 150 -3.14 1.93 5.62
CA ILE A 150 -3.66 1.46 4.33
C ILE A 150 -3.98 2.68 3.49
N THR A 151 -3.23 2.92 2.41
CA THR A 151 -3.46 4.05 1.53
C THR A 151 -4.78 3.88 0.77
N LEU A 152 -5.67 4.88 0.85
CA LEU A 152 -6.91 4.97 0.07
C LEU A 152 -6.73 5.79 -1.20
N GLY A 153 -5.92 6.85 -1.14
CA GLY A 153 -5.69 7.70 -2.30
C GLY A 153 -4.59 8.73 -2.10
N ARG A 154 -4.18 9.35 -3.21
CA ARG A 154 -3.16 10.41 -3.24
C ARG A 154 -3.73 11.65 -3.92
N VAL A 155 -3.69 12.77 -3.24
CA VAL A 155 -4.17 14.06 -3.75
C VAL A 155 -3.33 14.46 -4.97
N ARG A 156 -4.00 14.86 -6.05
CA ARG A 156 -3.36 15.41 -7.26
C ARG A 156 -3.02 16.87 -7.01
N ASN A 157 -1.77 17.23 -7.21
CA ASN A 157 -1.33 18.64 -7.14
C ASN A 157 -1.32 19.26 -8.55
N ASP A 158 -2.39 19.06 -9.32
CA ASP A 158 -2.36 19.38 -10.74
C ASP A 158 -2.36 20.89 -11.03
N ASN A 159 -2.76 21.79 -10.11
CA ASN A 159 -2.80 23.23 -10.38
C ASN A 159 -2.58 24.14 -9.14
N GLY A 160 -1.95 23.65 -8.07
CA GLY A 160 -1.74 24.48 -6.87
C GLY A 160 -3.02 24.74 -6.05
N GLU A 161 -4.18 24.29 -6.48
CA GLU A 161 -5.38 24.25 -5.66
C GLU A 161 -5.27 23.11 -4.65
N LEU A 162 -4.86 23.49 -3.46
CA LEU A 162 -4.92 22.63 -2.29
C LEU A 162 -6.39 22.31 -2.01
N VAL A 163 -6.74 21.04 -2.16
CA VAL A 163 -7.98 20.53 -1.57
C VAL A 163 -7.87 20.75 -0.07
N ARG A 164 -8.55 21.77 0.40
CA ARG A 164 -8.59 22.08 1.82
C ARG A 164 -9.63 21.17 2.43
N LEU A 165 -9.19 20.19 3.22
CA LEU A 165 -10.11 19.33 3.98
C LEU A 165 -11.06 20.14 4.87
N ARG A 166 -10.69 21.41 5.22
CA ARG A 166 -11.59 22.33 5.92
C ARG A 166 -12.87 22.68 5.14
N ASP A 167 -12.82 22.55 3.80
CA ASP A 167 -13.94 22.91 2.91
C ASP A 167 -14.86 21.69 2.65
N LEU A 168 -14.56 20.56 3.31
CA LEU A 168 -15.40 19.37 3.25
C LEU A 168 -16.69 19.52 4.04
N PRO A 169 -17.77 18.84 3.62
CA PRO A 169 -18.95 18.67 4.45
C PRO A 169 -18.60 18.13 5.84
N GLU A 170 -19.23 18.63 6.88
CA GLU A 170 -18.94 18.19 8.26
C GLU A 170 -19.12 16.69 8.47
N ALA A 171 -20.11 16.08 7.79
CA ALA A 171 -20.31 14.63 7.82
C ALA A 171 -19.10 13.84 7.33
N VAL A 172 -18.34 14.40 6.37
CA VAL A 172 -17.11 13.78 5.86
C VAL A 172 -15.94 14.03 6.80
N LYS A 173 -15.80 15.27 7.32
CA LYS A 173 -14.78 15.62 8.32
C LYS A 173 -14.89 14.74 9.56
N ALA A 174 -16.11 14.47 10.02
CA ALA A 174 -16.37 13.64 11.20
C ALA A 174 -15.83 12.18 11.08
N ARG A 175 -15.52 11.73 9.87
CA ARG A 175 -14.91 10.41 9.63
C ARG A 175 -13.40 10.38 9.87
N PHE A 176 -12.75 11.53 10.06
CA PHE A 176 -11.31 11.66 10.29
C PHE A 176 -11.00 11.90 11.78
N VAL A 177 -9.87 11.39 12.25
CA VAL A 177 -9.45 11.45 13.66
C VAL A 177 -9.32 12.88 14.21
N ASP A 178 -9.00 13.84 13.36
CA ASP A 178 -8.71 15.24 13.75
C ASP A 178 -9.97 16.13 13.73
N ALA A 179 -11.16 15.52 13.79
CA ALA A 179 -12.38 16.29 14.00
C ALA A 179 -12.30 16.98 15.39
N PRO A 180 -12.64 18.27 15.50
CA PRO A 180 -12.51 19.03 16.76
C PRO A 180 -13.26 18.44 17.94
N THR A 181 -14.18 17.52 17.70
CA THR A 181 -15.02 16.87 18.72
C THR A 181 -14.48 15.54 19.23
N GLY A 182 -13.38 15.02 18.67
CA GLY A 182 -12.85 13.70 19.02
C GLY A 182 -13.76 12.52 18.69
N ALA A 183 -14.94 12.77 18.15
CA ALA A 183 -15.91 11.76 17.73
C ALA A 183 -15.70 11.45 16.26
N SER A 184 -14.69 10.65 15.95
CA SER A 184 -14.55 10.05 14.62
C SER A 184 -15.62 8.96 14.47
N ILE A 185 -16.40 9.04 13.39
CA ILE A 185 -17.20 7.89 12.95
C ILE A 185 -16.23 6.94 12.22
N ALA A 186 -15.43 6.25 13.03
CA ALA A 186 -14.57 5.21 12.50
C ALA A 186 -15.43 4.07 11.95
N PRO A 187 -15.06 3.46 10.83
CA PRO A 187 -15.71 2.22 10.41
C PRO A 187 -15.58 1.15 11.50
N SER A 188 -16.49 0.20 11.56
CA SER A 188 -16.38 -0.93 12.49
C SER A 188 -15.02 -1.60 12.32
N PRO A 189 -14.26 -1.82 13.40
CA PRO A 189 -12.92 -2.37 13.32
C PRO A 189 -12.93 -3.79 12.74
N LEU A 190 -12.29 -3.99 11.58
CA LEU A 190 -12.11 -5.29 10.94
C LEU A 190 -10.73 -5.86 11.29
N PRO A 191 -10.60 -7.20 11.45
CA PRO A 191 -9.32 -7.84 11.72
C PRO A 191 -8.39 -7.74 10.51
N VAL A 192 -7.11 -7.50 10.79
CA VAL A 192 -6.00 -7.48 9.83
C VAL A 192 -4.93 -8.43 10.37
N PRO A 193 -4.99 -9.73 10.03
CA PRO A 193 -3.99 -10.69 10.46
C PRO A 193 -2.63 -10.39 9.81
N VAL A 194 -1.57 -10.48 10.59
CA VAL A 194 -0.18 -10.37 10.15
C VAL A 194 0.44 -11.77 10.24
N ASP A 195 0.19 -12.57 9.21
CA ASP A 195 0.61 -13.96 9.11
C ASP A 195 1.80 -14.15 8.17
N GLU A 196 1.94 -13.26 7.19
CA GLU A 196 2.99 -13.29 6.18
C GLU A 196 3.36 -11.88 5.71
N VAL A 197 4.56 -11.77 5.15
CA VAL A 197 5.05 -10.60 4.43
C VAL A 197 5.27 -10.97 2.97
N LEU A 198 4.77 -10.16 2.06
CA LEU A 198 4.95 -10.33 0.62
C LEU A 198 6.07 -9.42 0.10
N LEU A 199 6.96 -9.95 -0.72
CA LEU A 199 7.82 -9.15 -1.59
C LEU A 199 7.04 -8.84 -2.86
N MET A 200 6.78 -7.56 -3.08
CA MET A 200 5.91 -7.08 -4.15
C MET A 200 6.70 -6.25 -5.16
N ARG A 201 6.33 -6.38 -6.43
CA ARG A 201 6.78 -5.51 -7.52
C ARG A 201 5.66 -4.61 -8.00
N SER A 202 5.92 -3.31 -8.11
CA SER A 202 5.01 -2.34 -8.72
C SER A 202 5.25 -2.23 -10.23
N HIS A 203 4.18 -2.36 -11.01
CA HIS A 203 4.14 -2.03 -12.42
C HIS A 203 3.36 -0.74 -12.61
N LEU A 204 4.04 0.32 -13.06
CA LEU A 204 3.41 1.59 -13.36
C LEU A 204 2.93 1.57 -14.81
N GLY A 205 1.65 1.87 -15.05
CA GLY A 205 1.06 1.88 -16.38
C GLY A 205 0.02 2.97 -16.56
N LYS A 206 -0.39 3.21 -17.83
CA LYS A 206 -1.43 4.21 -18.16
C LYS A 206 -2.78 3.91 -17.51
N GLY A 207 -3.04 2.64 -17.15
CA GLY A 207 -4.26 2.20 -16.46
C GLY A 207 -4.17 2.17 -14.93
N GLY A 208 -3.10 2.71 -14.34
CA GLY A 208 -2.87 2.67 -12.89
C GLY A 208 -1.68 1.79 -12.51
N THR A 209 -1.53 1.56 -11.21
CA THR A 209 -0.48 0.70 -10.65
C THR A 209 -1.01 -0.72 -10.48
N ARG A 210 -0.29 -1.70 -10.98
CA ARG A 210 -0.53 -3.12 -10.74
C ARG A 210 0.60 -3.67 -9.87
N HIS A 211 0.27 -4.57 -8.96
CA HIS A 211 1.25 -5.25 -8.11
C HIS A 211 1.36 -6.72 -8.48
N GLU A 212 2.59 -7.24 -8.41
CA GLU A 212 2.94 -8.64 -8.63
C GLU A 212 3.65 -9.17 -7.39
N THR A 213 3.19 -10.29 -6.85
CA THR A 213 3.87 -10.97 -5.75
C THR A 213 5.06 -11.75 -6.28
N ILE A 214 6.26 -11.42 -5.82
CA ILE A 214 7.52 -12.07 -6.18
C ILE A 214 7.82 -13.24 -5.22
N ALA A 215 7.53 -13.05 -3.93
CA ALA A 215 7.70 -14.05 -2.90
C ALA A 215 6.78 -13.77 -1.71
N ALA A 216 6.50 -14.82 -0.93
CA ALA A 216 5.79 -14.74 0.34
C ALA A 216 6.65 -15.34 1.45
N PHE A 217 6.67 -14.69 2.60
CA PHE A 217 7.45 -15.06 3.78
C PHE A 217 6.51 -15.18 4.97
N PRO A 218 6.19 -16.41 5.41
CA PRO A 218 5.32 -16.59 6.57
C PRO A 218 6.02 -16.17 7.87
N LEU A 219 5.27 -15.54 8.77
CA LEU A 219 5.72 -15.34 10.14
C LEU A 219 5.73 -16.67 10.89
N GLY A 220 6.62 -16.79 11.86
CA GLY A 220 6.75 -17.97 12.71
C GLY A 220 5.80 -17.93 13.91
N GLY A 221 5.60 -19.11 14.52
CA GLY A 221 4.82 -19.25 15.76
C GLY A 221 3.30 -19.32 15.57
N ALA A 222 2.61 -19.82 16.61
CA ALA A 222 1.16 -19.77 16.67
C ALA A 222 0.70 -18.35 17.01
N PRO A 223 -0.49 -17.90 16.55
CA PRO A 223 -1.08 -16.66 17.03
C PRO A 223 -1.28 -16.77 18.56
N LYS A 224 -0.88 -15.74 19.29
CA LYS A 224 -1.19 -15.60 20.73
C LYS A 224 -2.53 -14.94 20.91
#